data_9a12bcc0916ca4166afd5c475cf8122a
#
_entry.id   9a12bcc0916ca4166afd5c475cf8122a
#
_cell.length_a   1.000
_cell.length_b   1.000
_cell.length_c   1.000
_cell.angle_alpha   90.00
_cell.angle_beta   90.00
_cell.angle_gamma   90.00
#
_symmetry.space_group_name_H-M   'P 1'
#
loop_
_entity.id
_entity.type
_entity.pdbx_description
1 polymer ?
#
loop_
_entity_poly.entity_id
_entity_poly.type
_entity_poly.pdbx_seq_one_letter_code
_entity_poly.pdbx_strand_id
1 'polypeptide(L)'
;MANSAQARKRARQSVKNRAHNASLRTAFRTAVKKILKAVEAGDNAAAHAAFVENTKIIDRIADKGVFHKNKAARHKSRLAAKVKAMA
;
A
#
# COMPACT_ATOMS: atom_id res chain seq x y z
N MET A 1 1.33 20.65 34.33
CA MET A 1 2.26 19.60 33.97
C MET A 1 1.72 18.78 32.83
N ALA A 2 2.61 18.50 31.89
CA ALA A 2 2.24 17.83 30.65
C ALA A 2 1.79 16.38 30.80
N ASN A 3 1.89 15.80 31.98
CA ASN A 3 1.44 14.44 32.24
C ASN A 3 0.01 14.34 32.62
N SER A 4 -0.78 15.18 32.05
CA SER A 4 -2.22 15.13 32.16
C SER A 4 -2.76 13.86 31.51
N ALA A 5 -4.01 13.53 31.84
CA ALA A 5 -4.71 12.41 31.20
C ALA A 5 -4.73 12.54 29.68
N GLN A 6 -4.74 13.77 29.16
CA GLN A 6 -4.70 14.03 27.71
C GLN A 6 -3.39 13.57 27.08
N ALA A 7 -2.24 13.84 27.71
CA ALA A 7 -0.94 13.41 27.21
C ALA A 7 -0.84 11.88 27.16
N ARG A 8 -1.34 11.21 28.19
CA ARG A 8 -1.39 9.73 28.23
C ARG A 8 -2.29 9.16 27.14
N LYS A 9 -3.45 9.77 26.94
CA LYS A 9 -4.38 9.38 25.90
C LYS A 9 -3.76 9.52 24.53
N ARG A 10 -3.07 10.65 24.26
CA ARG A 10 -2.39 10.89 22.99
C ARG A 10 -1.27 9.86 22.75
N ALA A 11 -0.52 9.53 23.78
CA ALA A 11 0.53 8.52 23.70
C ALA A 11 -0.04 7.15 23.33
N ARG A 12 -1.15 6.74 23.97
CA ARG A 12 -1.82 5.48 23.63
C ARG A 12 -2.36 5.47 22.20
N GLN A 13 -2.99 6.58 21.78
CA GLN A 13 -3.49 6.71 20.41
C GLN A 13 -2.36 6.66 19.40
N SER A 14 -1.22 7.30 19.70
CA SER A 14 -0.06 7.31 18.84
C SER A 14 0.50 5.89 18.62
N VAL A 15 0.60 5.10 19.68
CA VAL A 15 1.05 3.70 19.60
C VAL A 15 0.08 2.88 18.75
N LYS A 16 -1.21 3.03 19.00
CA LYS A 16 -2.26 2.32 18.25
C LYS A 16 -2.25 2.69 16.78
N ASN A 17 -2.14 3.99 16.47
CA ASN A 17 -2.11 4.48 15.10
C ASN A 17 -0.85 4.01 14.37
N ARG A 18 0.29 3.99 15.08
CA ARG A 18 1.55 3.52 14.51
C ARG A 18 1.47 2.05 14.12
N ALA A 19 0.90 1.21 14.99
CA ALA A 19 0.72 -0.20 14.72
C ALA A 19 -0.21 -0.42 13.53
N HIS A 20 -1.32 0.31 13.47
CA HIS A 20 -2.27 0.25 12.36
C HIS A 20 -1.62 0.69 11.05
N ASN A 21 -0.88 1.81 11.06
CA ASN A 21 -0.20 2.32 9.88
C ASN A 21 0.91 1.38 9.41
N ALA A 22 1.63 0.74 10.33
CA ALA A 22 2.66 -0.25 9.97
C ALA A 22 2.03 -1.45 9.26
N SER A 23 0.86 -1.90 9.71
CA SER A 23 0.11 -2.98 9.07
C SER A 23 -0.31 -2.59 7.65
N LEU A 24 -0.81 -1.37 7.46
CA LEU A 24 -1.21 -0.87 6.14
C LEU A 24 -0.01 -0.72 5.20
N ARG A 25 1.14 -0.26 5.70
CA ARG A 25 2.37 -0.17 4.91
C ARG A 25 2.84 -1.54 4.46
N THR A 26 2.76 -2.52 5.33
CA THR A 26 3.11 -3.91 5.00
C THR A 26 2.17 -4.45 3.93
N ALA A 27 0.87 -4.19 4.04
CA ALA A 27 -0.12 -4.60 3.04
C ALA A 27 0.17 -3.95 1.68
N PHE A 28 0.56 -2.67 1.67
CA PHE A 28 0.94 -1.95 0.45
C PHE A 28 2.14 -2.61 -0.23
N ARG A 29 3.21 -2.86 0.54
CA ARG A 29 4.41 -3.52 0.01
C ARG A 29 4.12 -4.91 -0.53
N THR A 30 3.28 -5.67 0.17
CA THR A 30 2.85 -6.99 -0.25
C THR A 30 2.10 -6.94 -1.57
N ALA A 31 1.18 -5.98 -1.73
CA ALA A 31 0.43 -5.78 -2.96
C ALA A 31 1.36 -5.48 -4.14
N VAL A 32 2.32 -4.57 -3.95
CA VAL A 32 3.31 -4.22 -4.97
C VAL A 32 4.16 -5.44 -5.33
N LYS A 33 4.63 -6.19 -4.35
CA LYS A 33 5.45 -7.39 -4.56
C LYS A 33 4.69 -8.47 -5.34
N LYS A 34 3.42 -8.65 -5.06
CA LYS A 34 2.60 -9.64 -5.78
C LYS A 34 2.51 -9.33 -7.27
N ILE A 35 2.35 -8.05 -7.60
CA ILE A 35 2.32 -7.62 -9.00
C ILE A 35 3.68 -7.85 -9.65
N LEU A 36 4.76 -7.42 -9.00
CA LEU A 36 6.12 -7.56 -9.54
C LEU A 36 6.51 -9.02 -9.73
N LYS A 37 6.11 -9.88 -8.80
CA LYS A 37 6.40 -11.32 -8.87
C LYS A 37 5.69 -11.95 -10.05
N ALA A 38 4.44 -11.57 -10.32
CA ALA A 38 3.69 -12.06 -11.47
C ALA A 38 4.33 -11.58 -12.78
N VAL A 39 4.85 -10.36 -12.81
CA VAL A 39 5.57 -9.82 -13.97
C VAL A 39 6.86 -10.61 -14.22
N GLU A 40 7.61 -10.91 -13.17
CA GLU A 40 8.85 -11.71 -13.27
C GLU A 40 8.60 -13.13 -13.75
N ALA A 41 7.47 -13.70 -13.37
CA ALA A 41 7.09 -15.05 -13.81
C ALA A 41 6.78 -15.11 -15.31
N GLY A 42 6.57 -13.98 -15.95
CA GLY A 42 6.37 -13.91 -17.39
C GLY A 42 4.98 -14.31 -17.88
N ASP A 43 4.03 -14.53 -16.98
CA ASP A 43 2.64 -14.86 -17.33
C ASP A 43 1.83 -13.58 -17.41
N ASN A 44 1.53 -13.14 -18.64
CA ASN A 44 0.83 -11.90 -18.89
C ASN A 44 -0.59 -11.90 -18.28
N ALA A 45 -1.32 -13.00 -18.40
CA ALA A 45 -2.67 -13.10 -17.85
C ALA A 45 -2.65 -13.02 -16.32
N ALA A 46 -1.72 -13.73 -15.68
CA ALA A 46 -1.56 -13.70 -14.23
C ALA A 46 -1.12 -12.32 -13.74
N ALA A 47 -0.21 -11.67 -14.48
CA ALA A 47 0.27 -10.32 -14.14
C ALA A 47 -0.87 -9.29 -14.23
N HIS A 48 -1.71 -9.39 -15.25
CA HIS A 48 -2.87 -8.51 -15.41
C HIS A 48 -3.88 -8.71 -14.27
N ALA A 49 -4.19 -9.95 -13.95
CA ALA A 49 -5.11 -10.28 -12.86
C ALA A 49 -4.58 -9.79 -11.52
N ALA A 50 -3.28 -10.01 -11.24
CA ALA A 50 -2.64 -9.53 -10.03
C ALA A 50 -2.66 -8.01 -9.96
N PHE A 51 -2.43 -7.31 -11.07
CA PHE A 51 -2.49 -5.86 -11.15
C PHE A 51 -3.89 -5.35 -10.78
N VAL A 52 -4.93 -5.87 -11.40
CA VAL A 52 -6.31 -5.45 -11.16
C VAL A 52 -6.69 -5.67 -9.68
N GLU A 53 -6.37 -6.84 -9.14
CA GLU A 53 -6.68 -7.17 -7.76
C GLU A 53 -5.92 -6.33 -6.75
N ASN A 54 -4.62 -6.17 -6.94
CA ASN A 54 -3.76 -5.50 -5.97
C ASN A 54 -3.83 -3.97 -6.06
N THR A 55 -4.19 -3.38 -7.21
CA THR A 55 -4.42 -1.94 -7.29
C THR A 55 -5.60 -1.50 -6.44
N LYS A 56 -6.60 -2.35 -6.27
CA LYS A 56 -7.73 -2.08 -5.36
C LYS A 56 -7.24 -1.93 -3.92
N ILE A 57 -6.29 -2.76 -3.51
CA ILE A 57 -5.69 -2.72 -2.17
C ILE A 57 -4.86 -1.44 -2.02
N ILE A 58 -4.07 -1.09 -3.03
CA ILE A 58 -3.25 0.12 -3.05
C ILE A 58 -4.13 1.37 -2.91
N ASP A 59 -5.22 1.45 -3.66
CA ASP A 59 -6.15 2.57 -3.59
C ASP A 59 -6.82 2.68 -2.23
N ARG A 60 -7.21 1.56 -1.65
CA ARG A 60 -7.83 1.51 -0.33
C ARG A 60 -6.88 2.03 0.75
N ILE A 61 -5.61 1.68 0.68
CA ILE A 61 -4.60 2.14 1.62
C ILE A 61 -4.33 3.63 1.44
N ALA A 62 -4.29 4.12 0.20
CA ALA A 62 -4.13 5.54 -0.10
C ALA A 62 -5.29 6.36 0.47
N ASP A 63 -6.52 5.86 0.37
CA ASP A 63 -7.71 6.53 0.92
C ASP A 63 -7.66 6.64 2.44
N LYS A 64 -6.94 5.74 3.11
CA LYS A 64 -6.76 5.79 4.56
C LYS A 64 -5.68 6.78 5.00
N GLY A 65 -5.03 7.44 4.06
CA GLY A 65 -4.08 8.51 4.35
C GLY A 65 -2.71 8.08 4.84
N VAL A 66 -2.37 6.79 4.74
CA VAL A 66 -1.05 6.28 5.14
C VAL A 66 0.02 6.76 4.17
N PHE A 67 -0.32 6.79 2.89
CA PHE A 67 0.54 7.32 1.84
C PHE A 67 -0.20 8.43 1.10
N HIS A 68 0.56 9.40 0.59
CA HIS A 68 -0.01 10.44 -0.25
C HIS A 68 -0.58 9.82 -1.53
N LYS A 69 -1.71 10.36 -1.99
CA LYS A 69 -2.37 9.88 -3.22
C LYS A 69 -1.43 9.88 -4.42
N ASN A 70 -0.53 10.86 -4.51
CA ASN A 70 0.44 10.95 -5.60
C ASN A 70 1.43 9.79 -5.57
N LYS A 71 1.83 9.32 -4.40
CA LYS A 71 2.72 8.17 -4.27
C LYS A 71 2.02 6.91 -4.77
N ALA A 72 0.77 6.68 -4.38
CA ALA A 72 -0.02 5.55 -4.82
C ALA A 72 -0.23 5.59 -6.35
N ALA A 73 -0.57 6.74 -6.89
CA ALA A 73 -0.76 6.94 -8.33
C ALA A 73 0.54 6.64 -9.10
N ARG A 74 1.69 7.05 -8.58
CA ARG A 74 2.99 6.80 -9.19
C ARG A 74 3.30 5.30 -9.23
N HIS A 75 3.07 4.59 -8.12
CA HIS A 75 3.25 3.13 -8.07
C HIS A 75 2.34 2.43 -9.05
N LYS A 76 1.07 2.79 -9.10
CA LYS A 76 0.11 2.20 -10.03
C LYS A 76 0.54 2.43 -11.48
N SER A 77 0.95 3.64 -11.82
CA SER A 77 1.38 3.98 -13.17
C SER A 77 2.60 3.17 -13.60
N ARG A 78 3.60 3.05 -12.72
CA ARG A 78 4.81 2.28 -13.00
C ARG A 78 4.52 0.79 -13.14
N LEU A 79 3.66 0.25 -12.29
CA LEU A 79 3.25 -1.16 -12.33
C LEU A 79 2.44 -1.45 -13.60
N ALA A 80 1.54 -0.55 -13.98
CA ALA A 80 0.78 -0.68 -15.21
C ALA A 80 1.70 -0.71 -16.43
N ALA A 81 2.73 0.13 -16.46
CA ALA A 81 3.71 0.15 -17.54
C ALA A 81 4.45 -1.18 -17.64
N LYS A 82 4.83 -1.78 -16.52
CA LYS A 82 5.51 -3.07 -16.51
C LYS A 82 4.62 -4.20 -17.01
N VAL A 83 3.36 -4.22 -16.59
CA VAL A 83 2.40 -5.22 -17.07
C VAL A 83 2.16 -5.07 -18.57
N LYS A 84 2.03 -3.84 -19.03
CA LYS A 84 1.84 -3.53 -20.45
C LYS A 84 3.03 -3.96 -21.30
N ALA A 85 4.23 -3.80 -20.77
CA ALA A 85 5.48 -4.16 -21.48
C ALA A 85 5.63 -5.67 -21.69
N MET A 86 4.87 -6.49 -20.96
CA MET A 86 4.90 -7.95 -21.09
C MET A 86 4.18 -8.45 -22.34
N ALA A 87 3.33 -7.64 -22.92
CA ALA A 87 2.61 -8.03 -24.14
C ALA A 87 3.55 -8.22 -25.33
#